data_20d57a4bb49e230469cc5ead609d3b39
#
_entry.id   20d57a4bb49e230469cc5ead609d3b39
#
_cell.length_a   1.000
_cell.length_b   1.000
_cell.length_c   1.000
_cell.angle_alpha   90.00
_cell.angle_beta   90.00
_cell.angle_gamma   90.00
#
_symmetry.space_group_name_H-M   'P 1'
#
loop_
_entity.id
_entity.type
_entity.pdbx_description
1 polymer ?
#
loop_
_entity_poly.entity_id
_entity_poly.type
_entity_poly.pdbx_seq_one_letter_code
_entity_poly.pdbx_strand_id
1 'polypeptide(L)'
;RPVFEDLLYQNIRQAGGQTGADTNAATGFMLGTGTRIVATEKIQSQGNMMSTENALDLAVEGPGFFQIVQGDGTIAYTRDGGFKLSQEGELVTPQGLLLQPQIVVPPEAASITVGTNGTVSVEIANGGGNQQLGQIQIARFINGAGLEALGQNLFRETTSSGAPIVLVPGEQGAGEIAQGMLEASNVNVVEELVNMIETQR
;
A
#
# COMPACT_ATOMS: atom_id res chain seq x y z
N ARG A 1 9.45 1.26 7.88
CA ARG A 1 10.75 1.76 8.32
C ARG A 1 10.66 2.13 9.80
N PRO A 2 11.55 1.65 10.69
CA PRO A 2 11.56 2.04 12.10
C PRO A 2 12.16 3.45 12.24
N VAL A 3 11.58 4.22 13.17
CA VAL A 3 12.08 5.54 13.59
C VAL A 3 12.67 5.36 14.99
N PHE A 4 13.95 5.68 15.13
CA PHE A 4 14.68 5.57 16.39
C PHE A 4 14.78 6.95 17.05
N GLU A 5 14.65 6.97 18.37
CA GLU A 5 14.90 8.15 19.20
C GLU A 5 15.99 7.80 20.21
N ASP A 6 16.90 8.75 20.43
CA ASP A 6 17.93 8.65 21.45
C ASP A 6 17.33 8.86 22.84
N LEU A 7 17.80 8.09 23.81
CA LEU A 7 17.39 8.22 25.21
C LEU A 7 18.27 9.27 25.93
N LEU A 8 17.87 9.59 27.15
CA LEU A 8 18.59 10.54 27.97
C LEU A 8 20.06 10.14 28.16
N TYR A 9 20.92 11.16 28.21
CA TYR A 9 22.33 10.99 28.60
C TYR A 9 22.47 11.08 30.11
N GLN A 10 23.11 10.11 30.71
CA GLN A 10 23.52 10.16 32.12
C GLN A 10 24.83 10.91 32.22
N ASN A 11 24.83 12.01 32.96
CA ASN A 11 26.04 12.78 33.22
C ASN A 11 26.81 12.13 34.37
N ILE A 12 27.90 11.44 34.06
CA ILE A 12 28.76 10.76 35.04
C ILE A 12 29.80 11.75 35.58
N ARG A 13 30.29 12.66 34.73
CA ARG A 13 31.23 13.71 35.11
C ARG A 13 30.95 14.98 34.31
N GLN A 14 30.74 16.06 35.04
CA GLN A 14 30.50 17.38 34.46
C GLN A 14 31.78 17.98 33.91
N ALA A 15 31.74 18.62 32.74
CA ALA A 15 32.84 19.41 32.21
C ALA A 15 33.15 20.57 33.18
N GLY A 16 34.42 20.80 33.44
CA GLY A 16 34.87 21.81 34.43
C GLY A 16 34.83 21.35 35.88
N GLY A 17 34.43 20.08 36.17
CA GLY A 17 34.49 19.53 37.52
C GLY A 17 35.93 19.42 38.02
N GLN A 18 36.18 19.75 39.31
CA GLN A 18 37.50 19.64 39.95
C GLN A 18 37.95 18.18 40.02
N THR A 19 39.09 17.86 39.44
CA THR A 19 39.74 16.54 39.47
C THR A 19 40.93 16.46 40.43
N GLY A 20 41.33 17.60 41.01
CA GLY A 20 42.40 17.72 41.98
C GLY A 20 42.45 19.14 42.56
N ALA A 21 43.37 19.45 43.48
CA ALA A 21 43.45 20.74 44.18
C ALA A 21 43.59 21.94 43.21
N ASP A 22 44.23 21.75 42.03
CA ASP A 22 44.45 22.79 41.03
C ASP A 22 44.13 22.35 39.59
N THR A 23 43.39 21.27 39.38
CA THR A 23 43.10 20.74 38.06
C THR A 23 41.63 20.53 37.85
N ASN A 24 41.10 21.07 36.72
CA ASN A 24 39.71 20.90 36.27
C ASN A 24 39.66 19.94 35.08
N ALA A 25 38.60 19.15 35.00
CA ALA A 25 38.38 18.29 33.86
C ALA A 25 38.05 19.11 32.60
N ALA A 26 38.89 19.00 31.57
CA ALA A 26 38.69 19.73 30.32
C ALA A 26 37.41 19.29 29.58
N THR A 27 36.96 18.02 29.76
CA THR A 27 35.79 17.44 29.13
C THR A 27 34.93 16.68 30.14
N GLY A 28 33.63 16.75 29.99
CA GLY A 28 32.68 15.91 30.72
C GLY A 28 32.62 14.50 30.15
N PHE A 29 32.08 13.56 30.93
CA PHE A 29 31.74 12.21 30.44
C PHE A 29 30.24 11.98 30.60
N MET A 30 29.55 11.89 29.46
CA MET A 30 28.14 11.59 29.37
C MET A 30 27.96 10.21 28.73
N LEU A 31 27.22 9.36 29.39
CA LEU A 31 26.87 8.03 28.88
C LEU A 31 25.44 8.06 28.36
N GLY A 32 25.29 7.76 27.08
CA GLY A 32 23.96 7.55 26.47
C GLY A 32 23.31 6.26 27.01
N THR A 33 22.04 6.32 27.37
CA THR A 33 21.29 5.17 27.88
C THR A 33 20.72 4.29 26.78
N GLY A 34 21.05 4.59 25.52
CA GLY A 34 20.66 3.81 24.34
C GLY A 34 19.61 4.49 23.48
N THR A 35 19.06 3.76 22.53
CA THR A 35 18.04 4.20 21.60
C THR A 35 16.79 3.32 21.74
N ARG A 36 15.62 3.90 21.49
CA ARG A 36 14.36 3.15 21.42
C ARG A 36 13.67 3.35 20.08
N ILE A 37 12.87 2.38 19.68
CA ILE A 37 11.97 2.52 18.53
C ILE A 37 10.75 3.31 19.00
N VAL A 38 10.52 4.47 18.39
CA VAL A 38 9.39 5.35 18.74
C VAL A 38 8.19 5.06 17.85
N ALA A 39 8.43 4.81 16.58
CA ALA A 39 7.39 4.59 15.61
C ALA A 39 7.88 3.69 14.46
N THR A 40 6.93 3.10 13.75
CA THR A 40 7.17 2.43 12.47
C THR A 40 6.35 3.15 11.41
N GLU A 41 7.00 3.54 10.32
CA GLU A 41 6.37 4.18 9.18
C GLU A 41 6.24 3.19 8.03
N LYS A 42 5.05 3.14 7.41
CA LYS A 42 4.80 2.39 6.19
C LYS A 42 5.15 3.27 4.99
N ILE A 43 6.05 2.77 4.13
CA ILE A 43 6.40 3.43 2.88
C ILE A 43 5.37 3.01 1.84
N GLN A 44 4.60 3.98 1.33
CA GLN A 44 3.56 3.76 0.31
C GLN A 44 3.95 4.35 -1.05
N SER A 45 5.25 4.35 -1.35
CA SER A 45 5.68 4.64 -2.72
C SER A 45 5.21 3.54 -3.66
N GLN A 46 4.88 3.92 -4.88
CA GLN A 46 4.48 2.96 -5.91
C GLN A 46 5.64 2.03 -6.26
N GLY A 47 5.34 0.73 -6.37
CA GLY A 47 6.27 -0.27 -6.88
C GLY A 47 6.40 -0.25 -8.41
N ASN A 48 7.29 -1.07 -8.93
CA ASN A 48 7.43 -1.23 -10.38
C ASN A 48 6.21 -1.96 -10.97
N MET A 49 5.74 -1.48 -12.13
CA MET A 49 4.68 -2.15 -12.88
C MET A 49 5.24 -3.32 -13.67
N MET A 50 4.63 -4.48 -13.54
CA MET A 50 4.96 -5.70 -14.28
C MET A 50 3.82 -6.07 -15.21
N SER A 51 4.11 -6.24 -16.49
CA SER A 51 3.13 -6.73 -17.47
C SER A 51 2.91 -8.24 -17.30
N THR A 52 1.63 -8.68 -17.30
CA THR A 52 1.23 -10.08 -17.03
C THR A 52 0.35 -10.58 -18.12
N GLU A 53 0.18 -10.37 -19.20
CA GLU A 53 -0.68 -10.93 -20.28
C GLU A 53 -2.10 -11.44 -19.83
N ASN A 54 -2.50 -11.20 -18.58
CA ASN A 54 -3.79 -11.58 -18.04
C ASN A 54 -4.73 -10.37 -17.99
N ALA A 55 -5.87 -10.46 -18.67
CA ALA A 55 -6.84 -9.37 -18.77
C ALA A 55 -7.49 -8.99 -17.42
N LEU A 56 -7.44 -9.88 -16.42
CA LEU A 56 -8.02 -9.67 -15.09
C LEU A 56 -7.02 -9.08 -14.08
N ASP A 57 -5.75 -8.97 -14.48
CA ASP A 57 -4.74 -8.32 -13.66
C ASP A 57 -4.81 -6.81 -13.90
N LEU A 58 -5.11 -6.08 -12.85
CA LEU A 58 -5.33 -4.64 -12.87
C LEU A 58 -4.37 -3.97 -11.89
N ALA A 59 -3.66 -2.96 -12.35
CA ALA A 59 -2.83 -2.15 -11.46
C ALA A 59 -3.35 -0.71 -11.39
N VAL A 60 -3.14 -0.06 -10.27
CA VAL A 60 -3.42 1.38 -10.11
C VAL A 60 -2.13 2.15 -10.32
N GLU A 61 -2.05 2.93 -11.39
CA GLU A 61 -0.94 3.86 -11.64
C GLU A 61 -1.24 5.20 -10.96
N GLY A 62 -0.52 5.47 -9.87
CA GLY A 62 -0.75 6.63 -9.02
C GLY A 62 -1.43 6.31 -7.69
N PRO A 63 -1.97 7.32 -6.98
CA PRO A 63 -2.59 7.14 -5.67
C PRO A 63 -4.00 6.56 -5.78
N GLY A 64 -4.27 5.51 -5.00
CA GLY A 64 -5.57 4.85 -4.93
C GLY A 64 -5.48 3.41 -4.46
N PHE A 65 -6.60 2.86 -4.04
CA PHE A 65 -6.76 1.48 -3.59
C PHE A 65 -8.05 0.92 -4.17
N PHE A 66 -8.05 -0.35 -4.52
CA PHE A 66 -9.27 -1.09 -4.81
C PHE A 66 -10.07 -1.31 -3.54
N GLN A 67 -11.38 -1.32 -3.64
CA GLN A 67 -12.30 -1.58 -2.54
C GLN A 67 -12.76 -3.03 -2.60
N ILE A 68 -12.61 -3.74 -1.50
CA ILE A 68 -12.93 -5.17 -1.39
C ILE A 68 -13.93 -5.36 -0.26
N VAL A 69 -15.00 -6.10 -0.51
CA VAL A 69 -15.99 -6.47 0.50
C VAL A 69 -15.54 -7.73 1.21
N GLN A 70 -15.37 -7.65 2.53
CA GLN A 70 -15.06 -8.81 3.37
C GLN A 70 -16.31 -9.62 3.67
N GLY A 71 -16.15 -10.87 4.13
CA GLY A 71 -17.26 -11.76 4.45
C GLY A 71 -18.18 -11.27 5.57
N ASP A 72 -17.75 -10.31 6.39
CA ASP A 72 -18.53 -9.64 7.42
C ASP A 72 -19.27 -8.38 6.91
N GLY A 73 -19.14 -8.08 5.61
CA GLY A 73 -19.72 -6.91 4.97
C GLY A 73 -18.92 -5.61 5.16
N THR A 74 -17.79 -5.65 5.84
CA THR A 74 -16.89 -4.48 5.96
C THR A 74 -16.07 -4.28 4.68
N ILE A 75 -15.69 -3.01 4.40
CA ILE A 75 -14.86 -2.68 3.25
C ILE A 75 -13.40 -2.71 3.69
N ALA A 76 -12.59 -3.44 2.94
CA ALA A 76 -11.14 -3.40 3.01
C ALA A 76 -10.57 -2.79 1.72
N TYR A 77 -9.34 -2.34 1.79
CA TYR A 77 -8.66 -1.65 0.70
C TYR A 77 -7.40 -2.42 0.32
N THR A 78 -7.14 -2.54 -0.97
CA THR A 78 -5.95 -3.25 -1.46
C THR A 78 -5.35 -2.56 -2.68
N ARG A 79 -4.05 -2.74 -2.88
CA ARG A 79 -3.39 -2.41 -4.15
C ARG A 79 -3.11 -3.65 -5.01
N ASP A 80 -3.38 -4.82 -4.44
CA ASP A 80 -3.27 -6.08 -5.18
C ASP A 80 -4.42 -6.18 -6.18
N GLY A 81 -4.09 -6.23 -7.45
CA GLY A 81 -5.05 -6.28 -8.55
C GLY A 81 -5.10 -7.63 -9.26
N GLY A 82 -4.58 -8.69 -8.68
CA GLY A 82 -4.66 -10.04 -9.23
C GLY A 82 -6.05 -10.65 -9.10
N PHE A 83 -7.05 -10.13 -9.83
CA PHE A 83 -8.43 -10.58 -9.74
C PHE A 83 -8.68 -11.87 -10.50
N LYS A 84 -9.75 -12.56 -10.11
CA LYS A 84 -10.27 -13.77 -10.76
C LYS A 84 -11.78 -13.66 -10.93
N LEU A 85 -12.36 -14.50 -11.76
CA LEU A 85 -13.81 -14.65 -11.87
C LEU A 85 -14.30 -15.75 -10.94
N SER A 86 -15.37 -15.47 -10.20
CA SER A 86 -16.12 -16.48 -9.44
C SER A 86 -16.99 -17.33 -10.36
N GLN A 87 -17.67 -18.35 -9.80
CA GLN A 87 -18.63 -19.16 -10.56
C GLN A 87 -19.81 -18.35 -11.07
N GLU A 88 -20.14 -17.27 -10.36
CA GLU A 88 -21.22 -16.34 -10.71
C GLU A 88 -20.76 -15.25 -11.68
N GLY A 89 -19.49 -15.26 -12.11
CA GLY A 89 -18.91 -14.26 -13.01
C GLY A 89 -18.50 -12.96 -12.32
N GLU A 90 -18.40 -12.94 -11.00
CA GLU A 90 -18.01 -11.75 -10.24
C GLU A 90 -16.49 -11.62 -10.15
N LEU A 91 -15.99 -10.38 -10.13
CA LEU A 91 -14.58 -10.10 -9.89
C LEU A 91 -14.26 -10.29 -8.41
N VAL A 92 -13.38 -11.25 -8.13
CA VAL A 92 -12.96 -11.61 -6.77
C VAL A 92 -11.45 -11.59 -6.65
N THR A 93 -10.96 -11.38 -5.43
CA THR A 93 -9.54 -11.59 -5.10
C THR A 93 -9.19 -13.08 -5.08
N PRO A 94 -7.91 -13.47 -5.07
CA PRO A 94 -7.51 -14.88 -4.90
C PRO A 94 -8.06 -15.55 -3.64
N GLN A 95 -8.45 -14.77 -2.64
CA GLN A 95 -9.07 -15.23 -1.39
C GLN A 95 -10.60 -15.39 -1.50
N GLY A 96 -11.20 -15.01 -2.63
CA GLY A 96 -12.65 -15.09 -2.86
C GLY A 96 -13.44 -13.87 -2.34
N LEU A 97 -12.78 -12.75 -2.05
CA LEU A 97 -13.44 -11.51 -1.62
C LEU A 97 -13.88 -10.69 -2.84
N LEU A 98 -15.06 -10.09 -2.78
CA LEU A 98 -15.69 -9.36 -3.88
C LEU A 98 -15.09 -7.96 -4.07
N LEU A 99 -14.84 -7.58 -5.32
CA LEU A 99 -14.51 -6.20 -5.69
C LEU A 99 -15.75 -5.31 -5.60
N GLN A 100 -15.59 -4.10 -5.08
CA GLN A 100 -16.64 -3.08 -5.07
C GLN A 100 -16.27 -1.91 -6.00
N PRO A 101 -17.23 -1.40 -6.81
CA PRO A 101 -18.58 -1.91 -7.00
C PRO A 101 -18.59 -3.30 -7.66
N GLN A 102 -19.60 -4.09 -7.32
CA GLN A 102 -19.76 -5.44 -7.85
C GLN A 102 -19.99 -5.42 -9.34
N ILE A 103 -19.15 -6.10 -10.10
CA ILE A 103 -19.23 -6.22 -11.55
C ILE A 103 -19.40 -7.70 -11.89
N VAL A 104 -20.49 -8.01 -12.60
CA VAL A 104 -20.79 -9.38 -13.01
C VAL A 104 -20.50 -9.51 -14.50
N VAL A 105 -19.61 -10.41 -14.85
CA VAL A 105 -19.24 -10.73 -16.22
C VAL A 105 -20.13 -11.85 -16.71
N PRO A 106 -20.89 -11.67 -17.79
CA PRO A 106 -21.74 -12.73 -18.33
C PRO A 106 -20.88 -13.88 -18.88
N PRO A 107 -21.37 -15.14 -18.80
CA PRO A 107 -20.63 -16.32 -19.27
C PRO A 107 -20.40 -16.33 -20.79
N GLU A 108 -21.12 -15.50 -21.54
CA GLU A 108 -21.01 -15.36 -22.98
C GLU A 108 -19.90 -14.35 -23.40
N ALA A 109 -19.18 -13.76 -22.44
CA ALA A 109 -18.11 -12.80 -22.70
C ALA A 109 -16.91 -13.51 -23.36
N ALA A 110 -16.53 -13.05 -24.54
CA ALA A 110 -15.35 -13.54 -25.26
C ALA A 110 -14.07 -12.82 -24.79
N SER A 111 -14.15 -11.54 -24.50
CA SER A 111 -13.04 -10.74 -24.00
C SER A 111 -13.51 -9.70 -22.98
N ILE A 112 -12.62 -9.35 -22.04
CA ILE A 112 -12.85 -8.31 -21.02
C ILE A 112 -11.83 -7.21 -21.24
N THR A 113 -12.32 -5.97 -21.39
CA THR A 113 -11.49 -4.78 -21.52
C THR A 113 -11.80 -3.80 -20.41
N VAL A 114 -10.75 -3.34 -19.72
CA VAL A 114 -10.84 -2.34 -18.68
C VAL A 114 -10.15 -1.08 -19.15
N GLY A 115 -10.90 0.02 -19.22
CA GLY A 115 -10.38 1.32 -19.58
C GLY A 115 -9.57 1.94 -18.45
N THR A 116 -8.72 2.91 -18.76
CA THR A 116 -7.92 3.66 -17.76
C THR A 116 -8.76 4.40 -16.74
N ASN A 117 -10.00 4.75 -17.12
CA ASN A 117 -11.01 5.34 -16.23
C ASN A 117 -11.79 4.31 -15.39
N GLY A 118 -11.38 3.03 -15.42
CA GLY A 118 -12.06 1.96 -14.69
C GLY A 118 -13.32 1.42 -15.35
N THR A 119 -13.69 1.86 -16.54
CA THR A 119 -14.85 1.32 -17.26
C THR A 119 -14.56 -0.12 -17.68
N VAL A 120 -15.39 -1.06 -17.22
CA VAL A 120 -15.33 -2.48 -17.61
C VAL A 120 -16.31 -2.75 -18.73
N SER A 121 -15.81 -3.20 -19.84
CA SER A 121 -16.59 -3.59 -21.01
C SER A 121 -16.23 -5.02 -21.45
N VAL A 122 -17.21 -5.73 -21.98
CA VAL A 122 -17.04 -7.09 -22.50
C VAL A 122 -17.49 -7.16 -23.94
N GLU A 123 -16.83 -7.96 -24.71
CA GLU A 123 -17.24 -8.33 -26.05
C GLU A 123 -17.97 -9.68 -25.99
N ILE A 124 -19.21 -9.72 -26.49
CA ILE A 124 -20.03 -10.93 -26.50
C ILE A 124 -19.75 -11.72 -27.76
N ALA A 125 -19.47 -13.04 -27.63
CA ALA A 125 -19.04 -13.92 -28.70
C ALA A 125 -20.03 -14.04 -29.87
N ASN A 126 -21.33 -13.77 -29.66
CA ASN A 126 -22.40 -13.97 -30.65
C ASN A 126 -22.82 -12.69 -31.41
N GLY A 127 -21.90 -11.73 -31.59
CA GLY A 127 -22.21 -10.51 -32.36
C GLY A 127 -23.02 -9.47 -31.58
N GLY A 128 -23.10 -9.60 -30.27
CA GLY A 128 -23.78 -8.66 -29.35
C GLY A 128 -23.05 -7.31 -29.13
N GLY A 129 -21.90 -7.13 -29.81
CA GLY A 129 -21.10 -5.90 -29.66
C GLY A 129 -20.44 -5.76 -28.30
N ASN A 130 -19.87 -4.59 -28.06
CA ASN A 130 -19.26 -4.23 -26.76
C ASN A 130 -20.36 -3.78 -25.79
N GLN A 131 -20.47 -4.47 -24.65
CA GLN A 131 -21.38 -4.12 -23.58
C GLN A 131 -20.58 -3.60 -22.38
N GLN A 132 -20.92 -2.42 -21.89
CA GLN A 132 -20.38 -1.89 -20.65
C GLN A 132 -21.11 -2.53 -19.46
N LEU A 133 -20.35 -3.15 -18.56
CA LEU A 133 -20.88 -3.83 -17.36
C LEU A 133 -20.93 -2.91 -16.15
N GLY A 134 -19.92 -2.03 -16.00
CA GLY A 134 -19.81 -1.15 -14.87
C GLY A 134 -18.52 -0.34 -14.88
N GLN A 135 -18.24 0.30 -13.78
CA GLN A 135 -17.03 1.10 -13.60
C GLN A 135 -16.40 0.81 -12.25
N ILE A 136 -15.14 0.42 -12.25
CA ILE A 136 -14.34 0.23 -11.05
C ILE A 136 -14.06 1.61 -10.45
N GLN A 137 -14.22 1.72 -9.15
CA GLN A 137 -13.89 2.92 -8.38
C GLN A 137 -12.71 2.64 -7.49
N ILE A 138 -11.88 3.64 -7.27
CA ILE A 138 -10.73 3.57 -6.36
C ILE A 138 -10.94 4.50 -5.18
N ALA A 139 -10.47 4.06 -4.02
CA ALA A 139 -10.50 4.86 -2.80
C ALA A 139 -9.15 5.52 -2.59
N ARG A 140 -9.16 6.82 -2.30
CA ARG A 140 -7.98 7.59 -1.91
C ARG A 140 -8.09 8.00 -0.46
N PHE A 141 -6.95 7.99 0.24
CA PHE A 141 -6.85 8.46 1.62
C PHE A 141 -5.95 9.69 1.70
N ILE A 142 -6.28 10.60 2.60
CA ILE A 142 -5.46 11.78 2.88
C ILE A 142 -4.14 11.33 3.50
N ASN A 143 -4.20 10.38 4.43
CA ASN A 143 -3.03 9.79 5.08
C ASN A 143 -3.03 8.26 4.90
N GLY A 144 -2.39 7.77 3.85
CA GLY A 144 -2.26 6.34 3.60
C GLY A 144 -1.43 5.60 4.65
N ALA A 145 -0.43 6.26 5.27
CA ALA A 145 0.37 5.64 6.33
C ALA A 145 -0.46 5.29 7.58
N GLY A 146 -1.59 5.99 7.78
CA GLY A 146 -2.53 5.73 8.87
C GLY A 146 -3.41 4.49 8.69
N LEU A 147 -3.41 3.85 7.53
CA LEU A 147 -4.19 2.63 7.29
C LEU A 147 -3.67 1.48 8.16
N GLU A 148 -4.59 0.70 8.73
CA GLU A 148 -4.26 -0.53 9.46
C GLU A 148 -4.14 -1.70 8.50
N ALA A 149 -3.02 -2.45 8.58
CA ALA A 149 -2.85 -3.66 7.79
C ALA A 149 -3.56 -4.83 8.46
N LEU A 150 -4.48 -5.46 7.76
CA LEU A 150 -5.19 -6.67 8.20
C LEU A 150 -4.42 -7.97 7.84
N GLY A 151 -3.41 -7.86 7.00
CA GLY A 151 -2.74 -9.00 6.36
C GLY A 151 -3.26 -9.25 4.95
N GLN A 152 -2.63 -10.16 4.20
CA GLN A 152 -3.04 -10.54 2.83
C GLN A 152 -3.19 -9.34 1.87
N ASN A 153 -2.32 -8.33 2.00
CA ASN A 153 -2.36 -7.08 1.25
C ASN A 153 -3.64 -6.23 1.44
N LEU A 154 -4.41 -6.52 2.51
CA LEU A 154 -5.62 -5.79 2.86
C LEU A 154 -5.33 -4.73 3.92
N PHE A 155 -5.96 -3.59 3.75
CA PHE A 155 -5.89 -2.45 4.65
C PHE A 155 -7.29 -2.06 5.12
N ARG A 156 -7.39 -1.55 6.34
CA ARG A 156 -8.60 -0.98 6.90
C ARG A 156 -8.41 0.50 7.21
N GLU A 157 -9.48 1.27 7.03
CA GLU A 157 -9.47 2.67 7.43
C GLU A 157 -9.37 2.82 8.96
N THR A 158 -8.75 3.89 9.38
CA THR A 158 -8.64 4.29 10.78
C THR A 158 -8.96 5.77 10.92
N THR A 159 -9.12 6.23 12.16
CA THR A 159 -9.27 7.65 12.44
C THR A 159 -8.07 8.48 11.97
N SER A 160 -6.89 7.86 11.90
CA SER A 160 -5.65 8.50 11.43
C SER A 160 -5.51 8.56 9.91
N SER A 161 -6.13 7.63 9.16
CA SER A 161 -6.14 7.66 7.69
C SER A 161 -7.15 8.68 7.15
N GLY A 162 -8.16 9.01 7.93
CA GLY A 162 -9.34 9.72 7.48
C GLY A 162 -10.32 8.82 6.72
N ALA A 163 -11.50 9.36 6.38
CA ALA A 163 -12.50 8.65 5.59
C ALA A 163 -12.01 8.45 4.14
N PRO A 164 -12.40 7.33 3.50
CA PRO A 164 -12.09 7.08 2.10
C PRO A 164 -12.77 8.09 1.19
N ILE A 165 -12.03 8.62 0.25
CA ILE A 165 -12.57 9.44 -0.84
C ILE A 165 -12.67 8.52 -2.06
N VAL A 166 -13.90 8.11 -2.39
CA VAL A 166 -14.16 7.23 -3.53
C VAL A 166 -14.22 8.06 -4.79
N LEU A 167 -13.41 7.73 -5.77
CA LEU A 167 -13.20 8.50 -7.00
C LEU A 167 -13.22 7.57 -8.22
N VAL A 168 -13.55 8.18 -9.36
CA VAL A 168 -13.33 7.56 -10.66
C VAL A 168 -11.84 7.62 -10.98
N PRO A 169 -11.22 6.51 -11.45
CA PRO A 169 -9.83 6.52 -11.88
C PRO A 169 -9.54 7.61 -12.93
N GLY A 170 -8.40 8.28 -12.79
CA GLY A 170 -8.01 9.40 -13.67
C GLY A 170 -8.62 10.75 -13.33
N GLU A 171 -9.57 10.83 -12.39
CA GLU A 171 -10.20 12.09 -12.00
C GLU A 171 -9.70 12.58 -10.63
N GLN A 172 -9.73 13.88 -10.40
CA GLN A 172 -9.46 14.56 -9.12
C GLN A 172 -8.13 14.13 -8.45
N GLY A 173 -7.13 13.73 -9.26
CA GLY A 173 -5.83 13.28 -8.77
C GLY A 173 -5.86 11.84 -8.23
N ALA A 174 -6.86 11.07 -8.57
CA ALA A 174 -6.86 9.62 -8.41
C ALA A 174 -5.96 8.98 -9.49
N GLY A 175 -5.35 7.85 -9.18
CA GLY A 175 -4.58 7.07 -10.14
C GLY A 175 -5.44 6.54 -11.28
N GLU A 176 -4.80 6.09 -12.36
CA GLU A 176 -5.45 5.42 -13.49
C GLU A 176 -5.36 3.90 -13.32
N ILE A 177 -6.25 3.17 -13.99
CA ILE A 177 -6.19 1.70 -14.02
C ILE A 177 -5.45 1.26 -15.27
N ALA A 178 -4.43 0.42 -15.09
CA ALA A 178 -3.71 -0.28 -16.15
C ALA A 178 -4.12 -1.75 -16.16
N GLN A 179 -4.66 -2.22 -17.29
CA GLN A 179 -5.02 -3.62 -17.52
C GLN A 179 -3.80 -4.44 -17.94
N GLY A 180 -3.76 -5.73 -17.55
CA GLY A 180 -2.67 -6.64 -17.89
C GLY A 180 -1.36 -6.33 -17.15
N MET A 181 -1.46 -5.63 -16.03
CA MET A 181 -0.32 -5.26 -15.19
C MET A 181 -0.58 -5.54 -13.72
N LEU A 182 0.48 -5.83 -12.99
CA LEU A 182 0.50 -5.94 -11.52
C LEU A 182 1.57 -5.03 -10.94
N GLU A 183 1.30 -4.48 -9.79
CA GLU A 183 2.29 -3.70 -9.03
C GLU A 183 3.19 -4.66 -8.24
N ALA A 184 4.50 -4.62 -8.51
CA ALA A 184 5.50 -5.34 -7.73
C ALA A 184 5.76 -4.62 -6.39
N SER A 185 6.41 -5.34 -5.46
CA SER A 185 6.84 -4.73 -4.19
C SER A 185 7.74 -3.51 -4.44
N ASN A 186 7.52 -2.45 -3.68
CA ASN A 186 8.38 -1.27 -3.66
C ASN A 186 9.68 -1.45 -2.86
N VAL A 187 9.94 -2.66 -2.35
CA VAL A 187 11.16 -2.99 -1.60
C VAL A 187 12.30 -3.32 -2.56
N ASN A 188 13.36 -2.54 -2.50
CA ASN A 188 14.61 -2.85 -3.19
C ASN A 188 15.47 -3.77 -2.32
N VAL A 189 15.49 -5.06 -2.66
CA VAL A 189 16.22 -6.09 -1.89
C VAL A 189 17.70 -5.78 -1.74
N VAL A 190 18.34 -5.18 -2.78
CA VAL A 190 19.77 -4.85 -2.73
C VAL A 190 20.04 -3.73 -1.73
N GLU A 191 19.21 -2.70 -1.74
CA GLU A 191 19.31 -1.58 -0.80
C GLU A 191 19.10 -2.04 0.64
N GLU A 192 18.11 -2.89 0.90
CA GLU A 192 17.85 -3.43 2.23
C GLU A 192 18.97 -4.35 2.72
N LEU A 193 19.61 -5.11 1.84
CA LEU A 193 20.78 -5.92 2.18
C LEU A 193 21.99 -5.03 2.53
N VAL A 194 22.21 -3.94 1.80
CA VAL A 194 23.30 -2.99 2.11
C VAL A 194 23.04 -2.34 3.46
N ASN A 195 21.82 -1.86 3.71
CA ASN A 195 21.42 -1.27 4.99
C ASN A 195 21.62 -2.26 6.16
N MET A 196 21.31 -3.55 5.93
CA MET A 196 21.53 -4.60 6.93
C MET A 196 23.02 -4.81 7.23
N ILE A 197 23.89 -4.80 6.20
CA ILE A 197 25.33 -4.92 6.36
C ILE A 197 25.90 -3.72 7.12
N GLU A 198 25.43 -2.49 6.82
CA GLU A 198 25.87 -1.29 7.51
C GLU A 198 25.47 -1.30 8.99
N THR A 199 24.28 -1.82 9.33
CA THR A 199 23.82 -1.92 10.71
C THR A 199 24.55 -3.00 11.53
N GLN A 200 25.18 -3.99 10.88
CA GLN A 200 25.98 -5.02 11.55
C GLN A 200 27.44 -4.61 11.80
N ARG A 201 27.88 -3.50 11.24
CA ARG A 201 29.26 -3.00 11.37
C ARG A 201 29.37 -1.96 12.48
#